data_ce20ae0601e703ea2331e27e8a5ea071
#
_entry.id   ce20ae0601e703ea2331e27e8a5ea071
#
_cell.length_a   1.000
_cell.length_b   1.000
_cell.length_c   1.000
_cell.angle_alpha   90.00
_cell.angle_beta   90.00
_cell.angle_gamma   90.00
#
_symmetry.space_group_name_H-M   'P 1'
#
loop_
_entity.id
_entity.type
_entity.pdbx_description
1 polymer ?
#
loop_
_entity_poly.entity_id
_entity_poly.type
_entity_poly.pdbx_seq_one_letter_code
_entity_poly.pdbx_strand_id
1 'polypeptide(L)'
;TFVLAACDPANPYGAALPWPQRDDADGKATGGPTRSAGALVVLIDGLPIAHLTRGGKTLTTFLESLPGGIDPAEVYPRLVSALTDMVARGVLSPLVIEKCNGSPIHKTDAASHLREAGAGITPKGVRISARAAAPRTPRAGRRASEAIEELSFDDSPPAPRNNGGFRPRGGYRR
;
A
#
# COMPACT_ATOMS: atom_id res chain seq x y z
N THR A 1 -18.34 5.57 -4.70
CA THR A 1 -17.49 6.21 -3.66
C THR A 1 -17.24 7.65 -4.04
N PHE A 2 -17.48 8.57 -3.12
CA PHE A 2 -17.23 10.00 -3.28
C PHE A 2 -16.30 10.48 -2.17
N VAL A 3 -15.34 11.36 -2.51
CA VAL A 3 -14.53 12.09 -1.56
C VAL A 3 -14.88 13.57 -1.71
N LEU A 4 -15.41 14.15 -0.67
CA LEU A 4 -15.88 15.53 -0.63
C LEU A 4 -15.10 16.32 0.43
N ALA A 5 -14.98 17.63 0.25
CA ALA A 5 -14.62 18.47 1.38
C ALA A 5 -15.69 18.34 2.47
N ALA A 6 -15.30 18.27 3.73
CA ALA A 6 -16.27 18.13 4.82
C ALA A 6 -17.25 19.30 4.88
N CYS A 7 -16.83 20.49 4.41
CA CYS A 7 -17.68 21.69 4.31
C CYS A 7 -18.46 21.80 2.98
N ASP A 8 -18.32 20.85 2.06
CA ASP A 8 -19.01 20.85 0.78
C ASP A 8 -20.55 20.84 1.03
N PRO A 9 -21.33 21.67 0.29
CA PRO A 9 -22.80 21.63 0.37
C PRO A 9 -23.42 20.27 0.05
N ALA A 10 -22.74 19.46 -0.81
CA ALA A 10 -23.19 18.10 -1.14
C ALA A 10 -22.98 17.10 0.01
N ASN A 11 -22.19 17.44 1.03
CA ASN A 11 -22.07 16.64 2.23
C ASN A 11 -23.18 16.93 3.22
N PRO A 12 -24.14 16.04 3.45
CA PRO A 12 -25.23 16.28 4.40
C PRO A 12 -24.81 16.15 5.88
N TYR A 13 -23.72 15.42 6.16
CA TYR A 13 -23.31 15.10 7.51
C TYR A 13 -22.64 16.27 8.23
N GLY A 14 -23.06 16.46 9.50
CA GLY A 14 -22.66 17.61 10.30
C GLY A 14 -23.37 18.92 9.91
N ALA A 15 -24.39 18.83 9.02
CA ALA A 15 -25.31 19.91 8.68
C ALA A 15 -26.75 19.45 8.85
N ALA A 16 -27.34 18.82 7.80
CA ALA A 16 -28.69 18.30 7.83
C ALA A 16 -28.81 16.95 8.59
N LEU A 17 -27.74 16.16 8.55
CA LEU A 17 -27.68 14.89 9.26
C LEU A 17 -26.59 14.94 10.32
N PRO A 18 -26.77 14.29 11.48
CA PRO A 18 -25.71 14.15 12.47
C PRO A 18 -24.62 13.23 11.92
N TRP A 19 -23.39 13.38 12.40
CA TRP A 19 -22.37 12.36 12.20
C TRP A 19 -22.78 11.09 12.93
N PRO A 20 -22.46 9.89 12.38
CA PRO A 20 -22.69 8.64 13.10
C PRO A 20 -22.02 8.68 14.47
N GLN A 21 -22.77 8.26 15.49
CA GLN A 21 -22.25 8.17 16.85
C GLN A 21 -21.22 7.04 16.91
N ARG A 22 -20.14 7.26 17.61
CA ARG A 22 -19.16 6.24 17.93
C ARG A 22 -19.19 5.98 19.41
N ASP A 23 -19.31 4.73 19.78
CA ASP A 23 -19.10 4.28 21.16
C ASP A 23 -17.58 4.27 21.42
N ASP A 24 -17.04 5.42 21.80
CA ASP A 24 -15.66 5.47 22.24
C ASP A 24 -15.57 4.72 23.56
N ALA A 25 -14.76 3.66 23.60
CA ALA A 25 -14.59 2.79 24.75
C ALA A 25 -14.16 3.52 26.06
N ASP A 26 -13.76 4.78 25.97
CA ASP A 26 -13.29 5.62 27.06
C ASP A 26 -14.22 6.80 27.40
N GLY A 27 -15.38 6.93 26.75
CA GLY A 27 -16.35 7.99 27.06
C GLY A 27 -15.84 9.43 26.86
N LYS A 28 -14.66 9.61 26.28
CA LYS A 28 -14.11 10.92 25.94
C LYS A 28 -14.34 11.19 24.47
N ALA A 29 -15.31 12.03 24.17
CA ALA A 29 -15.50 12.64 22.87
C ALA A 29 -14.26 13.50 22.52
N THR A 30 -13.17 12.84 22.09
CA THR A 30 -12.00 13.55 21.55
C THR A 30 -12.32 14.03 20.15
N GLY A 31 -12.83 15.26 20.06
CA GLY A 31 -12.93 16.00 18.80
C GLY A 31 -13.57 15.22 17.66
N GLY A 32 -14.89 15.04 17.72
CA GLY A 32 -15.65 14.40 16.65
C GLY A 32 -15.44 15.06 15.28
N PRO A 33 -15.96 14.45 14.21
CA PRO A 33 -15.83 14.99 12.86
C PRO A 33 -16.38 16.40 12.77
N THR A 34 -15.69 17.26 12.05
CA THR A 34 -16.06 18.66 11.90
C THR A 34 -16.14 19.04 10.43
N ARG A 35 -17.04 19.99 10.10
CA ARG A 35 -17.13 20.58 8.75
C ARG A 35 -16.08 21.68 8.55
N SER A 36 -14.85 21.43 8.92
CA SER A 36 -13.77 22.42 8.78
C SER A 36 -13.16 22.42 7.39
N ALA A 37 -12.70 23.58 6.94
CA ALA A 37 -12.01 23.71 5.66
C ALA A 37 -10.76 22.84 5.60
N GLY A 38 -10.61 22.05 4.52
CA GLY A 38 -9.51 21.13 4.31
C GLY A 38 -9.68 19.76 4.97
N ALA A 39 -10.74 19.55 5.76
CA ALA A 39 -11.16 18.21 6.17
C ALA A 39 -11.93 17.54 5.02
N LEU A 40 -11.86 16.21 4.95
CA LEU A 40 -12.52 15.41 3.92
C LEU A 40 -13.50 14.43 4.55
N VAL A 41 -14.54 14.11 3.81
CA VAL A 41 -15.44 13.00 4.10
C VAL A 41 -15.45 12.03 2.91
N VAL A 42 -15.44 10.75 3.21
CA VAL A 42 -15.57 9.71 2.20
C VAL A 42 -16.92 9.05 2.37
N LEU A 43 -17.71 9.13 1.31
CA LEU A 43 -19.03 8.53 1.22
C LEU A 43 -18.99 7.30 0.32
N ILE A 44 -19.57 6.21 0.77
CA ILE A 44 -19.78 4.99 -0.03
C ILE A 44 -21.29 4.72 -0.02
N ASP A 45 -21.88 4.72 -1.20
CA ASP A 45 -23.33 4.47 -1.38
C ASP A 45 -24.20 5.39 -0.49
N GLY A 46 -23.76 6.64 -0.31
CA GLY A 46 -24.42 7.66 0.50
C GLY A 46 -24.07 7.62 1.99
N LEU A 47 -23.42 6.57 2.48
CA LEU A 47 -23.05 6.42 3.87
C LEU A 47 -21.67 7.06 4.16
N PRO A 48 -21.49 7.74 5.29
CA PRO A 48 -20.23 8.34 5.68
C PRO A 48 -19.32 7.25 6.25
N ILE A 49 -18.34 6.84 5.49
CA ILE A 49 -17.43 5.76 5.87
C ILE A 49 -16.27 6.28 6.69
N ALA A 50 -15.75 7.45 6.30
CA ALA A 50 -14.57 8.01 6.91
C ALA A 50 -14.57 9.52 6.87
N HIS A 51 -13.95 10.13 7.87
CA HIS A 51 -13.62 11.54 7.93
C HIS A 51 -12.11 11.68 8.14
N LEU A 52 -11.48 12.57 7.39
CA LEU A 52 -10.07 12.92 7.55
C LEU A 52 -9.96 14.39 7.98
N THR A 53 -9.19 14.64 9.01
CA THR A 53 -8.88 16.02 9.41
C THR A 53 -8.05 16.72 8.35
N ARG A 54 -7.99 18.05 8.42
CA ARG A 54 -7.14 18.87 7.54
C ARG A 54 -5.72 18.30 7.48
N GLY A 55 -5.22 18.08 6.26
CA GLY A 55 -3.91 17.47 6.02
C GLY A 55 -3.88 15.95 6.18
N GLY A 56 -5.01 15.30 6.46
CA GLY A 56 -5.15 13.84 6.45
C GLY A 56 -4.46 13.09 7.59
N LYS A 57 -4.03 13.79 8.66
CA LYS A 57 -3.27 13.15 9.75
C LYS A 57 -4.12 12.25 10.64
N THR A 58 -5.39 12.58 10.81
CA THR A 58 -6.32 11.79 11.63
C THR A 58 -7.44 11.27 10.75
N LEU A 59 -7.62 9.98 10.79
CA LEU A 59 -8.73 9.25 10.18
C LEU A 59 -9.73 8.91 11.27
N THR A 60 -10.99 9.20 11.02
CA THR A 60 -12.12 8.69 11.82
C THR A 60 -12.93 7.78 10.91
N THR A 61 -13.16 6.54 11.28
CA THR A 61 -14.02 5.58 10.56
C THR A 61 -15.32 5.38 11.31
N PHE A 62 -16.41 5.12 10.57
CA PHE A 62 -17.75 4.92 11.12
C PHE A 62 -18.30 3.52 10.90
N LEU A 63 -17.44 2.56 10.54
CA LEU A 63 -17.86 1.22 10.11
C LEU A 63 -18.72 0.49 11.15
N GLU A 64 -18.38 0.64 12.43
CA GLU A 64 -19.09 0.03 13.54
C GLU A 64 -20.42 0.72 13.87
N SER A 65 -20.55 1.99 13.46
CA SER A 65 -21.71 2.84 13.75
C SER A 65 -22.79 2.77 12.67
N LEU A 66 -22.52 2.07 11.56
CA LEU A 66 -23.43 2.00 10.43
C LEU A 66 -24.39 0.80 10.55
N PRO A 67 -25.66 0.97 10.16
CA PRO A 67 -26.65 -0.12 10.20
C PRO A 67 -26.20 -1.31 9.35
N GLY A 68 -26.29 -2.52 9.90
CA GLY A 68 -26.02 -3.77 9.19
C GLY A 68 -24.56 -4.22 9.22
N GLY A 69 -23.66 -3.42 9.83
CA GLY A 69 -22.22 -3.71 9.81
C GLY A 69 -21.67 -3.72 8.38
N ILE A 70 -20.59 -3.02 8.15
CA ILE A 70 -19.96 -3.01 6.82
C ILE A 70 -18.64 -3.73 6.94
N ASP A 71 -18.41 -4.70 6.05
CA ASP A 71 -17.15 -5.45 6.04
C ASP A 71 -15.96 -4.52 5.74
N PRO A 72 -15.01 -4.39 6.67
CA PRO A 72 -13.79 -3.64 6.45
C PRO A 72 -13.06 -4.06 5.17
N ALA A 73 -13.08 -5.34 4.81
CA ALA A 73 -12.41 -5.86 3.62
C ALA A 73 -12.98 -5.30 2.31
N GLU A 74 -14.24 -4.88 2.29
CA GLU A 74 -14.85 -4.23 1.11
C GLU A 74 -14.61 -2.72 1.10
N VAL A 75 -14.59 -2.11 2.27
CA VAL A 75 -14.56 -0.66 2.43
C VAL A 75 -13.17 -0.07 2.26
N TYR A 76 -12.16 -0.66 2.91
CA TYR A 76 -10.82 -0.10 2.87
C TYR A 76 -10.20 -0.05 1.47
N PRO A 77 -10.38 -1.05 0.58
CA PRO A 77 -9.95 -0.93 -0.81
C PRO A 77 -10.59 0.23 -1.56
N ARG A 78 -11.92 0.44 -1.37
CA ARG A 78 -12.65 1.56 -1.99
C ARG A 78 -12.18 2.92 -1.43
N LEU A 79 -11.93 3.00 -0.13
CA LEU A 79 -11.39 4.19 0.54
C LEU A 79 -10.00 4.55 0.03
N VAL A 80 -9.07 3.58 0.02
CA VAL A 80 -7.69 3.78 -0.43
C VAL A 80 -7.64 4.12 -1.91
N SER A 81 -8.41 3.43 -2.75
CA SER A 81 -8.50 3.71 -4.18
C SER A 81 -8.96 5.15 -4.43
N ALA A 82 -10.05 5.58 -3.80
CA ALA A 82 -10.60 6.91 -3.99
C ALA A 82 -9.62 8.03 -3.57
N LEU A 83 -8.93 7.85 -2.44
CA LEU A 83 -7.92 8.82 -1.98
C LEU A 83 -6.68 8.81 -2.88
N THR A 84 -6.23 7.63 -3.34
CA THR A 84 -5.12 7.48 -4.28
C THR A 84 -5.40 8.18 -5.61
N ASP A 85 -6.62 8.02 -6.12
CA ASP A 85 -7.06 8.67 -7.37
C ASP A 85 -7.07 10.20 -7.25
N MET A 86 -7.48 10.74 -6.10
CA MET A 86 -7.42 12.19 -5.85
C MET A 86 -5.98 12.70 -5.78
N VAL A 87 -5.08 11.91 -5.19
CA VAL A 87 -3.64 12.26 -5.16
C VAL A 87 -3.04 12.15 -6.56
N ALA A 88 -3.40 11.13 -7.33
CA ALA A 88 -2.92 10.94 -8.71
C ALA A 88 -3.37 12.09 -9.64
N ARG A 89 -4.57 12.61 -9.42
CA ARG A 89 -5.11 13.75 -10.18
C ARG A 89 -4.60 15.11 -9.66
N GLY A 90 -3.76 15.14 -8.64
CA GLY A 90 -3.24 16.39 -8.06
C GLY A 90 -4.26 17.21 -7.27
N VAL A 91 -5.44 16.65 -6.97
CA VAL A 91 -6.48 17.31 -6.14
C VAL A 91 -6.09 17.29 -4.67
N LEU A 92 -5.40 16.23 -4.24
CA LEU A 92 -4.83 16.11 -2.90
C LEU A 92 -3.31 15.94 -2.96
N SER A 93 -2.64 16.51 -1.97
CA SER A 93 -1.25 16.13 -1.70
C SER A 93 -1.18 14.73 -1.08
N PRO A 94 -0.07 14.00 -1.22
CA PRO A 94 0.11 12.74 -0.51
C PRO A 94 -0.17 12.88 0.99
N LEU A 95 -0.92 11.92 1.56
CA LEU A 95 -1.35 11.94 2.95
C LEU A 95 -0.48 10.99 3.79
N VAL A 96 -0.31 11.32 5.08
CA VAL A 96 0.21 10.39 6.08
C VAL A 96 -0.77 10.38 7.25
N ILE A 97 -1.49 9.27 7.40
CA ILE A 97 -2.44 9.04 8.47
C ILE A 97 -1.67 8.57 9.70
N GLU A 98 -1.60 9.40 10.71
CA GLU A 98 -0.86 9.14 11.96
C GLU A 98 -1.74 8.50 13.03
N LYS A 99 -3.05 8.84 13.02
CA LYS A 99 -4.03 8.37 14.02
C LYS A 99 -5.28 7.83 13.34
N CYS A 100 -5.88 6.81 13.93
CA CYS A 100 -7.21 6.33 13.58
C CYS A 100 -8.06 6.23 14.84
N ASN A 101 -9.25 6.85 14.80
CA ASN A 101 -10.20 6.79 15.90
C ASN A 101 -9.60 7.22 17.26
N GLY A 102 -8.77 8.28 17.25
CA GLY A 102 -8.10 8.79 18.46
C GLY A 102 -6.80 8.06 18.83
N SER A 103 -6.60 6.83 18.38
CA SER A 103 -5.42 6.01 18.69
C SER A 103 -4.32 6.15 17.62
N PRO A 104 -3.04 5.97 17.96
CA PRO A 104 -1.97 5.86 16.97
C PRO A 104 -2.30 4.76 15.96
N ILE A 105 -2.20 5.07 14.66
CA ILE A 105 -2.63 4.17 13.58
C ILE A 105 -2.01 2.77 13.65
N HIS A 106 -0.73 2.68 14.03
CA HIS A 106 0.00 1.39 14.14
C HIS A 106 -0.53 0.47 15.25
N LYS A 107 -1.37 0.99 16.15
CA LYS A 107 -1.99 0.22 17.23
C LYS A 107 -3.44 -0.18 16.92
N THR A 108 -3.90 0.07 15.69
CA THR A 108 -5.27 -0.19 15.26
C THR A 108 -5.31 -1.17 14.10
N ASP A 109 -6.36 -1.95 13.98
CA ASP A 109 -6.58 -2.88 12.85
C ASP A 109 -6.70 -2.15 11.52
N ALA A 110 -7.10 -0.87 11.56
CA ALA A 110 -7.14 -0.01 10.38
C ALA A 110 -5.80 0.06 9.63
N ALA A 111 -4.65 -0.02 10.34
CA ALA A 111 -3.34 -0.04 9.69
C ALA A 111 -3.16 -1.27 8.79
N SER A 112 -3.62 -2.43 9.24
CA SER A 112 -3.55 -3.69 8.48
C SER A 112 -4.46 -3.63 7.27
N HIS A 113 -5.70 -3.22 7.44
CA HIS A 113 -6.66 -3.08 6.34
C HIS A 113 -6.21 -2.07 5.29
N LEU A 114 -5.71 -0.90 5.71
CA LEU A 114 -5.18 0.11 4.78
C LEU A 114 -3.97 -0.40 4.00
N ARG A 115 -3.08 -1.16 4.66
CA ARG A 115 -1.91 -1.78 4.01
C ARG A 115 -2.35 -2.83 2.98
N GLU A 116 -3.28 -3.70 3.33
CA GLU A 116 -3.84 -4.71 2.44
C GLU A 116 -4.53 -4.08 1.23
N ALA A 117 -5.17 -2.94 1.44
CA ALA A 117 -5.74 -2.11 0.39
C ALA A 117 -4.71 -1.38 -0.49
N GLY A 118 -3.40 -1.51 -0.22
CA GLY A 118 -2.33 -0.95 -1.04
C GLY A 118 -1.69 0.33 -0.51
N ALA A 119 -2.05 0.79 0.69
CA ALA A 119 -1.40 1.93 1.30
C ALA A 119 0.01 1.60 1.81
N GLY A 120 0.93 2.56 1.76
CA GLY A 120 2.30 2.40 2.23
C GLY A 120 2.41 2.55 3.74
N ILE A 121 3.20 1.70 4.40
CA ILE A 121 3.51 1.86 5.83
C ILE A 121 4.80 2.67 5.99
N THR A 122 4.77 3.64 6.89
CA THR A 122 5.92 4.49 7.26
C THR A 122 6.05 4.53 8.79
N PRO A 123 7.21 4.91 9.34
CA PRO A 123 7.36 5.05 10.81
C PRO A 123 6.38 6.07 11.44
N LYS A 124 5.92 7.06 10.67
CA LYS A 124 4.98 8.09 11.12
C LYS A 124 3.52 7.66 11.01
N GLY A 125 3.21 6.67 10.16
CA GLY A 125 1.83 6.26 9.92
C GLY A 125 1.64 5.59 8.57
N VAL A 126 0.41 5.55 8.10
CA VAL A 126 0.02 4.96 6.83
C VAL A 126 -0.01 6.04 5.75
N ARG A 127 0.72 5.83 4.66
CA ARG A 127 0.85 6.78 3.55
C ARG A 127 -0.08 6.42 2.39
N ILE A 128 -0.86 7.40 1.96
CA ILE A 128 -1.61 7.37 0.70
C ILE A 128 -0.87 8.26 -0.31
N SER A 129 -0.52 7.72 -1.47
CA SER A 129 0.20 8.44 -2.54
C SER A 129 -0.27 7.95 -3.90
N ALA A 130 -0.02 8.73 -4.97
CA ALA A 130 -0.41 8.41 -6.34
C ALA A 130 0.13 7.05 -6.86
N ARG A 131 1.20 6.57 -6.24
CA ARG A 131 1.76 5.25 -6.52
C ARG A 131 1.29 4.33 -5.40
N ALA A 132 0.24 3.55 -5.65
CA ALA A 132 -0.04 2.38 -4.83
C ALA A 132 1.27 1.61 -4.69
N ALA A 133 1.67 1.26 -3.46
CA ALA A 133 2.78 0.35 -3.28
C ALA A 133 2.38 -0.94 -4.02
N ALA A 134 3.06 -1.24 -5.13
CA ALA A 134 2.87 -2.54 -5.76
C ALA A 134 3.01 -3.60 -4.65
N PRO A 135 2.12 -4.60 -4.59
CA PRO A 135 2.22 -5.65 -3.60
C PRO A 135 3.67 -6.14 -3.64
N ARG A 136 4.35 -6.07 -2.50
CA ARG A 136 5.72 -6.58 -2.41
C ARG A 136 5.61 -8.08 -2.57
N THR A 137 5.72 -8.57 -3.81
CA THR A 137 6.06 -9.96 -4.04
C THR A 137 7.28 -10.26 -3.16
N PRO A 138 7.22 -11.30 -2.31
CA PRO A 138 8.41 -11.73 -1.59
C PRO A 138 9.52 -11.84 -2.63
N ARG A 139 10.60 -11.12 -2.43
CA ARG A 139 11.78 -11.17 -3.28
C ARG A 139 12.25 -12.63 -3.21
N ALA A 140 11.82 -13.44 -4.18
CA ALA A 140 12.33 -14.77 -4.38
C ALA A 140 13.84 -14.62 -4.37
N GLY A 141 14.47 -15.31 -3.41
CA GLY A 141 15.85 -15.08 -3.07
C GLY A 141 16.73 -15.22 -4.29
N ARG A 142 17.66 -14.30 -4.42
CA ARG A 142 18.74 -14.23 -5.40
C ARG A 142 19.65 -15.48 -5.40
N ARG A 143 19.28 -16.49 -4.60
CA ARG A 143 20.01 -17.77 -4.46
C ARG A 143 19.59 -18.87 -5.44
N ALA A 144 18.49 -18.68 -6.19
CA ALA A 144 18.06 -19.69 -7.14
C ALA A 144 18.71 -19.52 -8.53
N SER A 145 19.20 -18.33 -8.89
CA SER A 145 19.83 -18.09 -10.19
C SER A 145 21.33 -18.47 -10.19
N GLU A 146 22.00 -18.37 -9.04
CA GLU A 146 23.42 -18.77 -8.95
C GLU A 146 23.61 -20.30 -8.87
N ALA A 147 22.62 -21.03 -8.42
CA ALA A 147 22.68 -22.50 -8.34
C ALA A 147 22.41 -23.22 -9.68
N ILE A 148 21.92 -22.53 -10.68
CA ILE A 148 21.65 -23.11 -12.01
C ILE A 148 22.82 -22.88 -12.96
N GLU A 149 23.67 -21.86 -12.72
CA GLU A 149 24.86 -21.60 -13.53
C GLU A 149 26.02 -22.55 -13.19
N GLU A 150 26.05 -23.17 -12.02
CA GLU A 150 27.06 -24.17 -11.65
C GLU A 150 26.79 -25.60 -12.19
N LEU A 151 25.64 -25.82 -12.85
CA LEU A 151 25.25 -27.10 -13.43
C LEU A 151 25.31 -27.12 -14.97
N SER A 152 25.95 -26.15 -15.61
CA SER A 152 26.30 -26.28 -17.01
C SER A 152 27.45 -27.28 -17.12
N PHE A 153 27.11 -28.51 -17.39
CA PHE A 153 27.99 -29.54 -17.85
C PHE A 153 28.71 -29.01 -19.10
N ASP A 154 30.05 -28.88 -18.98
CA ASP A 154 30.93 -28.65 -20.11
C ASP A 154 30.94 -29.93 -20.98
N ASP A 155 30.04 -29.96 -21.97
CA ASP A 155 29.95 -31.02 -22.98
C ASP A 155 30.87 -30.65 -24.17
N SER A 156 32.09 -30.24 -23.87
CA SER A 156 33.13 -30.08 -24.87
C SER A 156 33.78 -31.42 -25.14
N PRO A 157 33.75 -31.93 -26.37
CA PRO A 157 34.41 -33.18 -26.71
C PRO A 157 35.95 -33.04 -26.51
N PRO A 158 36.63 -34.07 -25.98
CA PRO A 158 38.04 -33.99 -25.72
C PRO A 158 38.83 -33.84 -27.04
N ALA A 159 39.75 -32.85 -27.04
CA ALA A 159 40.63 -32.57 -28.15
C ALA A 159 41.41 -33.85 -28.56
N PRO A 160 41.60 -34.11 -29.87
CA PRO A 160 42.34 -35.28 -30.32
C PRO A 160 43.79 -35.25 -29.85
N ARG A 161 44.22 -36.31 -29.19
CA ARG A 161 45.63 -36.53 -28.79
C ARG A 161 46.48 -36.61 -30.03
N ASN A 162 47.34 -35.62 -30.23
CA ASN A 162 48.36 -35.60 -31.26
C ASN A 162 49.46 -36.58 -30.85
N ASN A 163 49.40 -37.79 -31.44
CA ASN A 163 50.48 -38.79 -31.32
C ASN A 163 51.68 -38.29 -32.09
N GLY A 164 52.74 -38.12 -31.34
CA GLY A 164 54.05 -37.65 -31.82
C GLY A 164 54.51 -38.37 -33.04
N GLY A 165 54.69 -37.60 -34.08
CA GLY A 165 55.36 -38.02 -35.29
C GLY A 165 56.83 -38.25 -35.07
N PHE A 166 57.23 -39.40 -35.42
CA PHE A 166 58.50 -39.96 -35.71
C PHE A 166 59.45 -38.97 -36.43
N ARG A 167 60.65 -38.70 -35.85
CA ARG A 167 61.77 -38.02 -36.53
C ARG A 167 62.69 -39.09 -37.11
N PRO A 168 62.96 -39.16 -38.42
CA PRO A 168 64.08 -39.90 -38.97
C PRO A 168 65.36 -39.05 -38.85
N ARG A 169 66.36 -39.66 -38.26
CA ARG A 169 67.78 -39.27 -38.36
C ARG A 169 68.33 -39.72 -39.71
N GLY A 170 69.09 -38.94 -40.29
CA GLY A 170 69.94 -39.31 -41.36
C GLY A 170 70.38 -38.04 -42.13
N GLY A 171 71.53 -37.60 -42.25
CA GLY A 171 72.79 -38.23 -42.32
C GLY A 171 73.45 -37.85 -43.65
N TYR A 172 74.70 -37.35 -43.58
CA TYR A 172 75.71 -37.28 -44.60
C TYR A 172 75.79 -36.09 -45.61
N ARG A 173 76.83 -35.25 -45.42
CA ARG A 173 77.97 -34.99 -46.27
C ARG A 173 77.65 -34.29 -47.62
N ARG A 174 78.25 -33.19 -47.92
CA ARG A 174 79.55 -32.70 -48.22
C ARG A 174 79.60 -31.20 -48.16
#